data_84f200d1b84fa56413b02a153b99c502
#
_entry.id   84f200d1b84fa56413b02a153b99c502
#
_cell.length_a   1.000
_cell.length_b   1.000
_cell.length_c   1.000
_cell.angle_alpha   90.00
_cell.angle_beta   90.00
_cell.angle_gamma   90.00
#
_symmetry.space_group_name_H-M   'P 1'
#
loop_
_entity.id
_entity.type
_entity.pdbx_description
1 polymer ?
#
loop_
_entity_poly.entity_id
_entity_poly.type
_entity_poly.pdbx_seq_one_letter_code
_entity_poly.pdbx_strand_id
1 'polypeptide(L)'
;MKTIILSTLMLLASLLPADDVMRKEADGTYVINTTTLCSARGYKKTTPVEVYISKGKVVKVVPLKNEESKGYFMRVVKHLLPKYQDLKVSKAKKLADKTTIDGCTGATYSTKAVQKNNKAALDYYEANK
;
A
#
# COMPACT_ATOMS: atom_id res chain seq x y z
N MET A 1 -24.46 -12.77 15.47
CA MET A 1 -23.79 -13.08 15.46
C MET A 1 -23.36 -13.32 15.47
N LYS A 2 -23.21 -13.26 15.79
CA LYS A 2 -22.39 -13.63 15.90
C LYS A 2 -21.75 -13.42 16.19
N THR A 3 -21.49 -13.03 16.49
CA THR A 3 -20.51 -13.11 16.73
C THR A 3 -19.99 -12.99 17.19
N ILE A 4 -19.95 -12.79 17.68
CA ILE A 4 -19.02 -12.90 18.01
C ILE A 4 -18.52 -13.29 18.38
N ILE A 5 -18.66 -13.42 18.63
CA ILE A 5 -17.72 -13.81 18.86
C ILE A 5 -17.13 -13.95 18.61
N LEU A 6 -17.06 -13.63 18.63
CA LEU A 6 -16.06 -13.71 18.33
C LEU A 6 -15.58 -13.21 18.40
N SER A 7 -15.62 -12.67 18.84
CA SER A 7 -14.74 -12.35 18.88
C SER A 7 -14.20 -12.41 19.47
N THR A 8 -14.47 -12.41 20.18
CA THR A 8 -13.50 -12.56 20.63
C THR A 8 -12.86 -13.20 20.51
N LEU A 9 -12.80 -13.52 20.69
CA LEU A 9 -11.79 -14.07 20.35
C LEU A 9 -11.14 -13.75 19.70
N MET A 10 -11.03 -13.17 19.60
CA MET A 10 -10.16 -12.93 18.94
C MET A 10 -9.49 -12.32 19.27
N LEU A 11 -9.47 -11.97 20.04
CA LEU A 11 -8.61 -11.45 20.33
C LEU A 11 -7.55 -11.93 20.60
N LEU A 12 -7.35 -12.25 20.83
CA LEU A 12 -6.32 -12.77 20.99
C LEU A 12 -5.53 -12.83 20.05
N ALA A 13 -5.90 -12.88 19.24
CA ALA A 13 -5.21 -12.93 18.15
C ALA A 13 -4.81 -11.64 17.74
N SER A 14 -5.30 -10.76 18.28
CA SER A 14 -5.00 -9.47 17.91
C SER A 14 -3.63 -9.06 17.92
N LEU A 15 -2.86 -9.70 18.57
CA LEU A 15 -1.50 -9.41 18.55
C LEU A 15 -0.85 -9.87 17.34
N LEU A 16 -1.59 -10.48 16.44
CA LEU A 16 -1.02 -11.08 15.31
C LEU A 16 -0.55 -10.08 14.32
N PRO A 17 0.51 -10.39 13.61
CA PRO A 17 1.05 -9.52 12.58
C PRO A 17 0.04 -9.08 11.54
N ALA A 18 -1.00 -9.87 11.32
CA ALA A 18 -2.02 -9.50 10.36
C ALA A 18 -2.70 -8.20 10.73
N ASP A 19 -2.85 -7.91 12.02
CA ASP A 19 -3.49 -6.67 12.45
C ASP A 19 -2.61 -5.47 12.14
N ASP A 20 -1.28 -5.67 12.08
CA ASP A 20 -0.38 -4.61 11.74
C ASP A 20 -0.34 -4.39 10.23
N VAL A 21 -0.67 -5.41 9.45
CA VAL A 21 -0.65 -5.32 7.99
C VAL A 21 -1.92 -4.64 7.48
N MET A 22 -3.07 -5.07 7.93
CA MET A 22 -4.33 -4.50 7.45
C MET A 22 -5.25 -4.20 8.62
N ARG A 23 -5.77 -2.97 8.66
CA ARG A 23 -6.77 -2.58 9.64
C ARG A 23 -7.95 -1.96 8.92
N LYS A 24 -9.12 -2.05 9.54
CA LYS A 24 -10.34 -1.43 9.02
C LYS A 24 -10.71 -0.28 9.95
N GLU A 25 -10.82 0.90 9.41
CA GLU A 25 -11.18 2.07 10.20
C GLU A 25 -12.69 2.14 10.43
N ALA A 26 -13.11 3.04 11.32
CA ALA A 26 -14.50 3.15 11.71
C ALA A 26 -15.44 3.43 10.54
N ASP A 27 -14.96 4.15 9.53
CA ASP A 27 -15.76 4.48 8.36
C ASP A 27 -15.75 3.37 7.29
N GLY A 28 -15.10 2.24 7.56
CA GLY A 28 -15.03 1.13 6.62
C GLY A 28 -13.82 1.15 5.70
N THR A 29 -12.96 2.14 5.80
CA THR A 29 -11.75 2.20 4.98
C THR A 29 -10.74 1.17 5.48
N TYR A 30 -10.18 0.39 4.55
CA TYR A 30 -9.09 -0.52 4.86
C TYR A 30 -7.77 0.20 4.65
N VAL A 31 -6.83 -0.01 5.57
CA VAL A 31 -5.48 0.55 5.46
C VAL A 31 -4.51 -0.61 5.49
N ILE A 32 -3.72 -0.76 4.43
CA ILE A 32 -2.75 -1.85 4.31
C ILE A 32 -1.35 -1.27 4.39
N ASN A 33 -0.59 -1.71 5.38
CA ASN A 33 0.79 -1.29 5.60
C ASN A 33 1.71 -2.34 5.00
N THR A 34 2.57 -1.95 4.08
CA THR A 34 3.39 -2.89 3.33
C THR A 34 4.75 -3.18 3.96
N THR A 35 5.04 -2.65 5.13
CA THR A 35 6.36 -2.82 5.75
C THR A 35 6.83 -4.27 5.80
N THR A 36 5.93 -5.19 6.15
CA THR A 36 6.27 -6.62 6.21
C THR A 36 5.79 -7.41 5.00
N LEU A 37 5.03 -6.80 4.10
CA LEU A 37 4.50 -7.48 2.92
C LEU A 37 5.49 -7.50 1.76
N CYS A 38 6.32 -6.50 1.66
CA CYS A 38 7.14 -6.31 0.49
C CYS A 38 8.55 -5.90 0.89
N SER A 39 9.53 -6.63 0.36
CA SER A 39 10.93 -6.34 0.65
C SER A 39 11.62 -5.66 -0.53
N ALA A 40 10.87 -5.19 -1.51
CA ALA A 40 11.44 -4.53 -2.67
C ALA A 40 12.20 -3.28 -2.22
N ARG A 41 13.37 -3.10 -2.79
CA ARG A 41 14.24 -1.98 -2.44
C ARG A 41 14.22 -0.93 -3.55
N GLY A 42 14.18 0.33 -3.15
CA GLY A 42 14.41 1.43 -4.06
C GLY A 42 15.91 1.58 -4.29
N TYR A 43 16.36 2.80 -4.40
CA TYR A 43 17.78 3.04 -4.62
C TYR A 43 18.62 2.67 -3.40
N LYS A 44 18.12 2.92 -2.19
CA LYS A 44 18.85 2.65 -0.97
C LYS A 44 18.29 1.49 -0.16
N LYS A 45 17.03 1.63 0.28
CA LYS A 45 16.38 0.62 1.14
C LYS A 45 14.93 0.44 0.73
N THR A 46 14.17 -0.28 1.55
CA THR A 46 12.76 -0.52 1.26
C THR A 46 11.97 0.79 1.30
N THR A 47 10.87 0.81 0.57
CA THR A 47 10.02 1.99 0.47
C THR A 47 8.58 1.64 0.84
N PRO A 48 8.33 1.33 2.12
CA PRO A 48 6.98 0.91 2.52
C PRO A 48 5.96 2.03 2.39
N VAL A 49 4.72 1.63 2.19
CA VAL A 49 3.61 2.56 2.06
C VAL A 49 2.41 2.07 2.85
N GLU A 50 1.44 2.96 3.05
CA GLU A 50 0.11 2.57 3.48
C GLU A 50 -0.84 2.87 2.33
N VAL A 51 -1.64 1.88 1.94
CA VAL A 51 -2.63 2.04 0.89
C VAL A 51 -4.01 2.05 1.55
N TYR A 52 -4.76 3.11 1.30
CA TYR A 52 -6.10 3.29 1.86
C TYR A 52 -7.13 2.92 0.79
N ILE A 53 -8.01 1.98 1.10
CA ILE A 53 -9.02 1.47 0.16
C ILE A 53 -10.40 1.54 0.78
N SER A 54 -11.33 2.16 0.07
CA SER A 54 -12.72 2.27 0.50
C SER A 54 -13.62 1.93 -0.67
N LYS A 55 -14.59 1.07 -0.44
CA LYS A 55 -15.58 0.70 -1.46
C LYS A 55 -14.95 0.21 -2.76
N GLY A 56 -13.87 -0.54 -2.65
CA GLY A 56 -13.20 -1.12 -3.80
C GLY A 56 -12.33 -0.16 -4.61
N LYS A 57 -12.10 1.03 -4.09
CA LYS A 57 -11.26 2.03 -4.76
C LYS A 57 -10.15 2.50 -3.83
N VAL A 58 -9.02 2.82 -4.43
CA VAL A 58 -7.90 3.39 -3.68
C VAL A 58 -8.25 4.84 -3.33
N VAL A 59 -8.23 5.16 -2.05
CA VAL A 59 -8.46 6.53 -1.60
C VAL A 59 -7.16 7.33 -1.75
N LYS A 60 -6.07 6.75 -1.28
CA LYS A 60 -4.75 7.39 -1.36
C LYS A 60 -3.68 6.36 -1.04
N VAL A 61 -2.44 6.69 -1.40
CA VAL A 61 -1.24 5.94 -1.02
C VAL A 61 -0.35 6.90 -0.27
N VAL A 62 0.07 6.52 0.93
CA VAL A 62 0.89 7.38 1.79
C VAL A 62 2.25 6.72 1.98
N PRO A 63 3.35 7.39 1.64
CA PRO A 63 4.67 6.80 1.86
C PRO A 63 5.01 6.82 3.35
N LEU A 64 5.60 5.73 3.81
CA LEU A 64 6.08 5.65 5.18
C LEU A 64 7.55 6.06 5.19
N LYS A 65 8.17 6.09 6.37
CA LYS A 65 9.55 6.51 6.49
C LYS A 65 10.44 5.62 5.63
N ASN A 66 11.32 6.25 4.86
CA ASN A 66 12.29 5.55 4.01
C ASN A 66 13.57 6.37 3.95
N GLU A 67 14.61 5.78 3.38
CA GLU A 67 15.93 6.43 3.30
C GLU A 67 16.29 6.85 1.89
N GLU A 68 15.30 6.94 1.00
CA GLU A 68 15.56 7.37 -0.36
C GLU A 68 15.96 8.84 -0.43
N SER A 69 16.64 9.20 -1.49
CA SER A 69 17.03 10.59 -1.73
C SER A 69 15.77 11.45 -1.86
N LYS A 70 15.70 12.52 -1.09
CA LYS A 70 14.51 13.38 -1.10
C LYS A 70 14.18 13.90 -2.48
N GLY A 71 15.18 14.33 -3.23
CA GLY A 71 14.95 14.89 -4.55
C GLY A 71 14.30 13.89 -5.50
N TYR A 72 14.82 12.69 -5.55
CA TYR A 72 14.27 11.67 -6.44
C TYR A 72 12.96 11.10 -5.91
N PHE A 73 12.88 10.88 -4.61
CA PHE A 73 11.65 10.30 -4.06
C PHE A 73 10.46 11.26 -4.17
N MET A 74 10.70 12.57 -4.14
CA MET A 74 9.64 13.53 -4.35
C MET A 74 8.97 13.39 -5.72
N ARG A 75 9.69 12.90 -6.71
CA ARG A 75 9.08 12.62 -8.01
C ARG A 75 8.04 11.51 -7.90
N VAL A 76 8.33 10.50 -7.10
CA VAL A 76 7.37 9.42 -6.83
C VAL A 76 6.15 9.99 -6.12
N VAL A 77 6.35 10.79 -5.09
CA VAL A 77 5.26 11.37 -4.31
C VAL A 77 4.37 12.28 -5.17
N LYS A 78 4.98 13.08 -6.03
CA LYS A 78 4.23 14.02 -6.85
C LYS A 78 3.61 13.41 -8.11
N HIS A 79 4.27 12.45 -8.71
CA HIS A 79 3.88 11.97 -10.03
C HIS A 79 3.34 10.55 -10.06
N LEU A 80 3.69 9.70 -9.12
CA LEU A 80 3.17 8.35 -9.08
C LEU A 80 2.00 8.20 -8.12
N LEU A 81 2.18 8.60 -6.86
CA LEU A 81 1.17 8.32 -5.84
C LEU A 81 -0.21 8.91 -6.14
N PRO A 82 -0.31 10.15 -6.65
CA PRO A 82 -1.63 10.70 -6.97
C PRO A 82 -2.36 9.95 -8.08
N LYS A 83 -1.64 9.22 -8.92
CA LYS A 83 -2.27 8.46 -10.01
C LYS A 83 -3.12 7.30 -9.50
N TYR A 84 -2.89 6.85 -8.27
CA TYR A 84 -3.68 5.77 -7.68
C TYR A 84 -5.02 6.26 -7.13
N GLN A 85 -5.14 7.56 -6.88
CA GLN A 85 -6.32 8.11 -6.23
C GLN A 85 -7.58 7.85 -7.04
N ASP A 86 -8.61 7.35 -6.38
CA ASP A 86 -9.91 7.03 -6.98
C ASP A 86 -9.91 5.90 -8.01
N LEU A 87 -8.80 5.17 -8.16
CA LEU A 87 -8.78 4.02 -9.06
C LEU A 87 -9.43 2.81 -8.39
N LYS A 88 -10.19 2.06 -9.18
CA LYS A 88 -10.65 0.75 -8.75
C LYS A 88 -9.43 -0.13 -8.52
N VAL A 89 -9.53 -1.07 -7.61
CA VAL A 89 -8.41 -1.97 -7.29
C VAL A 89 -7.83 -2.64 -8.54
N SER A 90 -8.69 -3.11 -9.46
CA SER A 90 -8.20 -3.74 -10.68
C SER A 90 -7.35 -2.80 -11.55
N LYS A 91 -7.74 -1.53 -11.62
CA LYS A 91 -6.97 -0.54 -12.38
C LYS A 91 -5.71 -0.12 -11.65
N ALA A 92 -5.77 -0.04 -10.33
CA ALA A 92 -4.60 0.26 -9.53
C ALA A 92 -3.54 -0.84 -9.69
N LYS A 93 -3.95 -2.10 -9.80
CA LYS A 93 -3.01 -3.19 -10.07
C LYS A 93 -2.32 -3.03 -11.42
N LYS A 94 -3.06 -2.60 -12.44
CA LYS A 94 -2.47 -2.36 -13.75
C LYS A 94 -1.44 -1.22 -13.70
N LEU A 95 -1.76 -0.18 -12.95
CA LEU A 95 -0.81 0.93 -12.77
C LEU A 95 0.45 0.44 -12.06
N ALA A 96 0.31 -0.47 -11.09
CA ALA A 96 1.45 -1.01 -10.37
C ALA A 96 2.37 -1.86 -11.25
N ASP A 97 1.88 -2.33 -12.40
CA ASP A 97 2.67 -3.12 -13.34
C ASP A 97 3.23 -2.29 -14.51
N LYS A 98 2.95 -1.00 -14.56
CA LYS A 98 3.47 -0.18 -15.66
C LYS A 98 4.98 -0.07 -15.60
N THR A 99 5.61 -0.14 -16.76
CA THR A 99 7.08 -0.09 -16.83
C THR A 99 7.63 1.33 -16.81
N THR A 100 6.85 2.30 -17.23
CA THR A 100 7.28 3.70 -17.21
C THR A 100 6.17 4.57 -16.65
N ILE A 101 6.56 5.55 -15.85
CA ILE A 101 5.62 6.50 -15.24
C ILE A 101 6.11 7.91 -15.57
N ASP A 102 5.24 8.69 -16.18
CA ASP A 102 5.58 10.07 -16.52
C ASP A 102 5.89 10.85 -15.24
N GLY A 103 6.95 11.64 -15.31
CA GLY A 103 7.38 12.46 -14.18
C GLY A 103 8.34 11.77 -13.22
N CYS A 104 8.55 10.46 -13.36
CA CYS A 104 9.44 9.71 -12.48
C CYS A 104 10.78 9.39 -13.12
N THR A 105 11.14 10.06 -14.22
CA THR A 105 12.42 9.86 -14.86
C THR A 105 13.56 10.17 -13.88
N GLY A 106 14.52 9.27 -13.79
CA GLY A 106 15.63 9.40 -12.85
C GLY A 106 15.34 8.81 -11.47
N ALA A 107 14.10 8.44 -11.19
CA ALA A 107 13.72 7.80 -9.93
C ALA A 107 13.24 6.37 -10.18
N THR A 108 13.86 5.65 -11.11
CA THR A 108 13.40 4.36 -11.57
C THR A 108 13.33 3.30 -10.46
N TYR A 109 14.37 3.20 -9.65
CA TYR A 109 14.40 2.20 -8.59
C TYR A 109 13.34 2.47 -7.53
N SER A 110 13.22 3.72 -7.09
CA SER A 110 12.22 4.09 -6.10
C SER A 110 10.81 3.89 -6.65
N THR A 111 10.58 4.25 -7.91
CA THR A 111 9.28 4.10 -8.57
C THR A 111 8.87 2.62 -8.60
N LYS A 112 9.78 1.76 -9.06
CA LYS A 112 9.47 0.34 -9.14
C LYS A 112 9.25 -0.29 -7.76
N ALA A 113 10.04 0.11 -6.77
CA ALA A 113 9.89 -0.39 -5.43
C ALA A 113 8.53 0.00 -4.84
N VAL A 114 8.11 1.25 -5.04
CA VAL A 114 6.80 1.70 -4.57
C VAL A 114 5.68 0.99 -5.32
N GLN A 115 5.82 0.79 -6.63
CA GLN A 115 4.83 0.05 -7.41
C GLN A 115 4.67 -1.38 -6.88
N LYS A 116 5.77 -2.05 -6.53
CA LYS A 116 5.71 -3.40 -5.96
C LYS A 116 5.04 -3.41 -4.59
N ASN A 117 5.30 -2.40 -3.77
CA ASN A 117 4.63 -2.24 -2.49
C ASN A 117 3.13 -2.05 -2.71
N ASN A 118 2.75 -1.19 -3.64
CA ASN A 118 1.34 -0.93 -3.92
C ASN A 118 0.65 -2.22 -4.40
N LYS A 119 1.30 -2.98 -5.26
CA LYS A 119 0.73 -4.24 -5.73
C LYS A 119 0.56 -5.24 -4.60
N ALA A 120 1.55 -5.35 -3.73
CA ALA A 120 1.47 -6.25 -2.58
C ALA A 120 0.29 -5.88 -1.68
N ALA A 121 0.06 -4.59 -1.46
CA ALA A 121 -1.07 -4.12 -0.66
C ALA A 121 -2.40 -4.46 -1.32
N LEU A 122 -2.51 -4.24 -2.63
CA LEU A 122 -3.75 -4.51 -3.36
C LEU A 122 -4.07 -6.00 -3.38
N ASP A 123 -3.06 -6.84 -3.57
CA ASP A 123 -3.24 -8.29 -3.53
C ASP A 123 -3.63 -8.76 -2.14
N TYR A 124 -3.00 -8.21 -1.10
CA TYR A 124 -3.34 -8.55 0.27
C TYR A 124 -4.77 -8.15 0.61
N TYR A 125 -5.18 -6.97 0.18
CA TYR A 125 -6.53 -6.49 0.39
C TYR A 125 -7.55 -7.46 -0.23
N GLU A 126 -7.33 -7.87 -1.46
CA GLU A 126 -8.26 -8.77 -2.14
C GLU A 126 -8.32 -10.16 -1.48
N ALA A 127 -7.23 -10.61 -0.94
CA ALA A 127 -7.18 -11.93 -0.29
C ALA A 127 -7.77 -11.92 1.11
N ASN A 128 -7.85 -10.76 1.75
CA ASN A 128 -8.19 -10.68 3.18
C ASN A 128 -9.38 -9.77 3.54
N LYS A 129 -9.97 -9.13 2.56
CA LYS A 129 -11.13 -8.26 2.82
C LYS A 129 -12.37 -9.03 3.24
#